data_60f8b22f3ff625bb94a619a8b56878d0
#
_entry.id   60f8b22f3ff625bb94a619a8b56878d0
#
_cell.length_a   1.000
_cell.length_b   1.000
_cell.length_c   1.000
_cell.angle_alpha   90.00
_cell.angle_beta   90.00
_cell.angle_gamma   90.00
#
_symmetry.space_group_name_H-M   'P 1'
#
loop_
_entity.id
_entity.type
_entity.pdbx_description
1 polymer ?
#
loop_
_entity_poly.entity_id
_entity_poly.type
_entity_poly.pdbx_seq_one_letter_code
_entity_poly.pdbx_strand_id
1 'polypeptide(L)'
;MINKNYLINGSTTLTAGAVGAYNEFLQYKVQEHQLPWHPLMGQGSDFAAGAIYTALFVMYIHYKEQKHGIELPDWIAPLSAVALSTFGEWTGLMGDTFDPKDIAAYWLGAGLAYAVHRAFVTNSLEEKISAQDI
;
A
#
# COMPACT_ATOMS: atom_id res chain seq x y z
N MET A 1 -2.03 -20.84 -13.71
CA MET A 1 -0.82 -20.26 -13.06
C MET A 1 -1.13 -18.87 -12.56
N ILE A 2 -0.81 -18.58 -11.28
CA ILE A 2 -1.08 -17.27 -10.68
C ILE A 2 -0.12 -16.24 -11.26
N ASN A 3 -0.65 -15.10 -11.68
CA ASN A 3 0.16 -14.00 -12.19
C ASN A 3 1.00 -13.40 -11.04
N LYS A 4 2.29 -13.20 -11.29
CA LYS A 4 3.24 -12.70 -10.29
C LYS A 4 2.84 -11.32 -9.75
N ASN A 5 2.26 -10.46 -10.58
CA ASN A 5 1.74 -9.16 -10.14
C ASN A 5 0.69 -9.32 -9.03
N TYR A 6 -0.31 -10.18 -9.25
CA TYR A 6 -1.34 -10.45 -8.25
C TYR A 6 -0.79 -11.14 -7.00
N LEU A 7 0.18 -12.03 -7.18
CA LEU A 7 0.80 -12.71 -6.05
C LEU A 7 1.54 -11.73 -5.14
N ILE A 8 2.39 -10.90 -5.71
CA ILE A 8 3.20 -9.93 -4.95
C ILE A 8 2.31 -8.85 -4.32
N ASN A 9 1.43 -8.24 -5.09
CA ASN A 9 0.57 -7.16 -4.57
C ASN A 9 -0.51 -7.67 -3.64
N GLY A 10 -1.05 -8.88 -3.90
CA GLY A 10 -1.96 -9.55 -2.98
C GLY A 10 -1.29 -9.87 -1.65
N SER A 11 -0.06 -10.38 -1.67
CA SER A 11 0.73 -10.65 -0.46
C SER A 11 1.05 -9.36 0.29
N THR A 12 1.38 -8.27 -0.43
CA THR A 12 1.58 -6.95 0.17
C THR A 12 0.32 -6.46 0.87
N THR A 13 -0.84 -6.60 0.23
CA THR A 13 -2.13 -6.23 0.81
C THR A 13 -2.43 -7.01 2.10
N LEU A 14 -2.24 -8.33 2.06
CA LEU A 14 -2.47 -9.18 3.24
C LEU A 14 -1.50 -8.87 4.38
N THR A 15 -0.22 -8.69 4.07
CA THR A 15 0.80 -8.36 5.07
C THR A 15 0.53 -6.99 5.70
N ALA A 16 0.24 -5.98 4.88
CA ALA A 16 -0.09 -4.64 5.36
C ALA A 16 -1.38 -4.65 6.19
N GLY A 17 -2.38 -5.43 5.76
CA GLY A 17 -3.62 -5.62 6.52
C GLY A 17 -3.36 -6.23 7.90
N ALA A 18 -2.49 -7.22 7.99
CA ALA A 18 -2.09 -7.84 9.25
C ALA A 18 -1.35 -6.85 10.16
N VAL A 19 -0.43 -6.06 9.60
CA VAL A 19 0.30 -5.02 10.34
C VAL A 19 -0.68 -3.97 10.87
N GLY A 20 -1.61 -3.50 10.05
CA GLY A 20 -2.62 -2.52 10.46
C GLY A 20 -3.52 -3.06 11.57
N ALA A 21 -4.01 -4.28 11.44
CA ALA A 21 -4.85 -4.93 12.46
C ALA A 21 -4.09 -5.12 13.77
N TYR A 22 -2.81 -5.52 13.71
CA TYR A 22 -1.98 -5.66 14.90
C TYR A 22 -1.74 -4.30 15.58
N ASN A 23 -1.51 -3.25 14.81
CA ASN A 23 -1.36 -1.89 15.32
C ASN A 23 -2.64 -1.40 16.03
N GLU A 24 -3.81 -1.66 15.46
CA GLU A 24 -5.10 -1.35 16.09
C GLU A 24 -5.27 -2.10 17.41
N PHE A 25 -4.90 -3.37 17.44
CA PHE A 25 -4.92 -4.17 18.66
C PHE A 25 -4.00 -3.59 19.75
N LEU A 26 -2.78 -3.17 19.36
CA LEU A 26 -1.85 -2.54 20.30
C LEU A 26 -2.40 -1.22 20.85
N GLN A 27 -3.02 -0.40 20.02
CA GLN A 27 -3.66 0.85 20.45
C GLN A 27 -4.77 0.57 21.46
N TYR A 28 -5.60 -0.44 21.21
CA TYR A 28 -6.63 -0.87 22.13
C TYR A 28 -6.04 -1.26 23.48
N LYS A 29 -4.96 -2.03 23.50
CA LYS A 29 -4.27 -2.44 24.73
C LYS A 29 -3.66 -1.26 25.50
N VAL A 30 -3.16 -0.26 24.80
CA VAL A 30 -2.66 0.97 25.41
C VAL A 30 -3.80 1.73 26.07
N GLN A 31 -4.95 1.86 25.42
CA GLN A 31 -6.13 2.51 25.98
C GLN A 31 -6.63 1.82 27.26
N GLU A 32 -6.50 0.50 27.35
CA GLU A 32 -6.82 -0.27 28.54
C GLU A 32 -5.72 -0.24 29.62
N HIS A 33 -4.67 0.55 29.44
CA HIS A 33 -3.52 0.67 30.35
C HIS A 33 -2.73 -0.64 30.56
N GLN A 34 -2.83 -1.58 29.61
CA GLN A 34 -2.10 -2.85 29.66
C GLN A 34 -0.71 -2.78 29.05
N LEU A 35 -0.47 -1.81 28.17
CA LEU A 35 0.82 -1.61 27.49
C LEU A 35 1.22 -0.13 27.53
N PRO A 36 2.53 0.20 27.56
CA PRO A 36 2.99 1.57 27.43
C PRO A 36 2.73 2.10 26.02
N TRP A 37 2.38 3.39 25.93
CA TRP A 37 2.18 4.05 24.66
C TRP A 37 3.51 4.20 23.90
N HIS A 38 3.48 3.97 22.58
CA HIS A 38 4.62 4.17 21.67
C HIS A 38 4.25 5.22 20.62
N PRO A 39 5.13 6.20 20.31
CA PRO A 39 4.80 7.28 19.35
C PRO A 39 4.40 6.78 17.95
N LEU A 40 4.90 5.62 17.51
CA LEU A 40 4.61 5.07 16.18
C LEU A 40 3.29 4.28 16.11
N MET A 41 2.63 4.00 17.22
CA MET A 41 1.38 3.23 17.23
C MET A 41 0.26 3.94 16.47
N GLY A 42 0.20 5.28 16.53
CA GLY A 42 -0.81 6.05 15.83
C GLY A 42 -0.67 6.05 14.32
N GLN A 43 0.52 5.83 13.79
CA GLN A 43 0.82 5.87 12.36
C GLN A 43 0.87 4.50 11.68
N GLY A 44 0.86 3.40 12.44
CA GLY A 44 0.95 2.05 11.86
C GLY A 44 -0.21 1.70 10.95
N SER A 45 -1.43 2.09 11.32
CA SER A 45 -2.64 1.88 10.50
C SER A 45 -2.60 2.71 9.22
N ASP A 46 -2.13 3.95 9.29
CA ASP A 46 -2.03 4.85 8.13
C ASP A 46 -0.96 4.37 7.15
N PHE A 47 0.17 3.91 7.67
CA PHE A 47 1.21 3.27 6.87
C PHE A 47 0.65 2.04 6.14
N ALA A 48 -0.05 1.17 6.86
CA ALA A 48 -0.68 -0.01 6.29
C ALA A 48 -1.71 0.36 5.21
N ALA A 49 -2.53 1.39 5.45
CA ALA A 49 -3.52 1.86 4.48
C ALA A 49 -2.86 2.35 3.19
N GLY A 50 -1.79 3.12 3.28
CA GLY A 50 -1.03 3.57 2.11
C GLY A 50 -0.48 2.41 1.29
N ALA A 51 0.07 1.40 1.94
CA ALA A 51 0.56 0.19 1.29
C ALA A 51 -0.57 -0.62 0.62
N ILE A 52 -1.69 -0.80 1.31
CA ILE A 52 -2.86 -1.54 0.80
C ILE A 52 -3.42 -0.85 -0.44
N TYR A 53 -3.69 0.44 -0.37
CA TYR A 53 -4.26 1.19 -1.49
C TYR A 53 -3.34 1.14 -2.70
N THR A 54 -2.03 1.32 -2.52
CA THR A 54 -1.06 1.24 -3.61
C THR A 54 -1.09 -0.14 -4.26
N ALA A 55 -1.04 -1.21 -3.48
CA ALA A 55 -1.06 -2.59 -3.99
C ALA A 55 -2.37 -2.88 -4.75
N LEU A 56 -3.52 -2.44 -4.22
CA LEU A 56 -4.81 -2.62 -4.88
C LEU A 56 -4.90 -1.82 -6.19
N PHE A 57 -4.39 -0.59 -6.22
CA PHE A 57 -4.36 0.20 -7.45
C PHE A 57 -3.44 -0.40 -8.50
N VAL A 58 -2.28 -0.95 -8.12
CA VAL A 58 -1.40 -1.66 -9.06
C VAL A 58 -2.11 -2.86 -9.68
N MET A 59 -2.80 -3.66 -8.86
CA MET A 59 -3.57 -4.80 -9.36
C MET A 59 -4.70 -4.37 -10.28
N TYR A 60 -5.38 -3.27 -9.96
CA TYR A 60 -6.44 -2.71 -10.79
C TYR A 60 -5.92 -2.21 -12.15
N ILE A 61 -4.79 -1.51 -12.15
CA ILE A 61 -4.13 -1.03 -13.38
C ILE A 61 -3.78 -2.23 -14.26
N HIS A 62 -3.18 -3.25 -13.68
CA HIS A 62 -2.80 -4.46 -14.40
C HIS A 62 -4.03 -5.20 -14.97
N TYR A 63 -5.11 -5.29 -14.20
CA TYR A 63 -6.38 -5.85 -14.67
C TYR A 63 -6.94 -5.08 -15.87
N LYS A 64 -6.93 -3.75 -15.83
CA LYS A 64 -7.39 -2.90 -16.93
C LYS A 64 -6.53 -3.06 -18.18
N GLU A 65 -5.23 -3.17 -18.01
CA GLU A 65 -4.31 -3.42 -19.11
C GLU A 65 -4.62 -4.76 -19.79
N GLN A 66 -4.76 -5.83 -19.03
CA GLN A 66 -5.05 -7.15 -19.55
C GLN A 66 -6.42 -7.27 -20.21
N LYS A 67 -7.45 -6.67 -19.62
CA LYS A 67 -8.83 -6.85 -20.07
C LYS A 67 -9.25 -5.85 -21.14
N HIS A 68 -8.77 -4.62 -21.07
CA HIS A 68 -9.22 -3.53 -21.94
C HIS A 68 -8.10 -2.96 -22.81
N GLY A 69 -6.88 -3.42 -22.68
CA GLY A 69 -5.74 -2.90 -23.42
C GLY A 69 -5.34 -1.48 -23.06
N ILE A 70 -5.77 -0.99 -21.90
CA ILE A 70 -5.46 0.36 -21.43
C ILE A 70 -4.12 0.31 -20.69
N GLU A 71 -3.09 0.90 -21.27
CA GLU A 71 -1.77 1.00 -20.67
C GLU A 71 -1.69 2.25 -19.79
N LEU A 72 -1.56 2.05 -18.48
CA LEU A 72 -1.32 3.10 -17.51
C LEU A 72 0.02 2.86 -16.83
N PRO A 73 0.82 3.91 -16.58
CA PRO A 73 2.08 3.74 -15.87
C PRO A 73 1.85 3.38 -14.41
N ASP A 74 2.64 2.45 -13.88
CA ASP A 74 2.50 1.93 -12.52
C ASP A 74 2.62 3.01 -11.43
N TRP A 75 3.38 4.07 -11.70
CA TRP A 75 3.58 5.16 -10.73
C TRP A 75 2.29 5.93 -10.39
N ILE A 76 1.24 5.79 -11.20
CA ILE A 76 -0.08 6.35 -10.88
C ILE A 76 -0.65 5.72 -9.62
N ALA A 77 -0.35 4.45 -9.35
CA ALA A 77 -0.89 3.73 -8.18
C ALA A 77 -0.50 4.40 -6.84
N PRO A 78 0.79 4.62 -6.52
CA PRO A 78 1.15 5.27 -5.28
C PRO A 78 0.66 6.73 -5.21
N LEU A 79 0.65 7.46 -6.31
CA LEU A 79 0.09 8.82 -6.34
C LEU A 79 -1.40 8.83 -6.05
N SER A 80 -2.16 7.90 -6.61
CA SER A 80 -3.59 7.76 -6.35
C SER A 80 -3.87 7.39 -4.90
N ALA A 81 -3.08 6.49 -4.33
CA ALA A 81 -3.18 6.09 -2.93
C ALA A 81 -2.94 7.28 -1.99
N VAL A 82 -1.89 8.04 -2.25
CA VAL A 82 -1.53 9.24 -1.48
C VAL A 82 -2.60 10.33 -1.60
N ALA A 83 -3.08 10.59 -2.82
CA ALA A 83 -4.12 11.58 -3.07
C ALA A 83 -5.42 11.22 -2.35
N LEU A 84 -5.84 9.95 -2.42
CA LEU A 84 -7.03 9.46 -1.75
C LEU A 84 -6.91 9.58 -0.23
N SER A 85 -5.77 9.17 0.33
CA SER A 85 -5.53 9.23 1.77
C SER A 85 -5.48 10.68 2.28
N THR A 86 -4.79 11.55 1.55
CA THR A 86 -4.69 12.98 1.90
C THR A 86 -6.07 13.65 1.84
N PHE A 87 -6.85 13.35 0.81
CA PHE A 87 -8.21 13.86 0.68
C PHE A 87 -9.10 13.36 1.81
N GLY A 88 -9.00 12.08 2.17
CA GLY A 88 -9.73 11.48 3.28
C GLY A 88 -9.42 12.16 4.62
N GLU A 89 -8.14 12.42 4.90
CA GLU A 89 -7.71 13.15 6.10
C GLU A 89 -8.21 14.59 6.10
N TRP A 90 -8.07 15.27 4.98
CA TRP A 90 -8.47 16.68 4.85
C TRP A 90 -9.98 16.89 5.01
N THR A 91 -10.79 15.95 4.50
CA THR A 91 -12.26 16.04 4.60
C THR A 91 -12.81 15.46 5.90
N GLY A 92 -11.98 14.81 6.73
CA GLY A 92 -12.41 14.13 7.94
C GLY A 92 -13.13 12.80 7.73
N LEU A 93 -13.15 12.28 6.48
CA LEU A 93 -13.80 11.00 6.18
C LEU A 93 -13.07 9.80 6.79
N MET A 94 -11.77 9.91 7.00
CA MET A 94 -10.93 8.85 7.55
C MET A 94 -10.54 9.06 9.01
N GLY A 95 -11.00 10.14 9.64
CA GLY A 95 -10.71 10.45 11.02
C GLY A 95 -11.20 11.85 11.41
N ASP A 96 -11.27 12.12 12.71
CA ASP A 96 -11.83 13.37 13.24
C ASP A 96 -10.79 14.51 13.28
N THR A 97 -9.49 14.19 13.13
CA THR A 97 -8.42 15.18 13.32
C THR A 97 -7.40 15.06 12.18
N PHE A 98 -7.16 16.19 11.51
CA PHE A 98 -6.08 16.29 10.53
C PHE A 98 -4.73 16.26 11.24
N ASP A 99 -3.89 15.25 10.92
CA ASP A 99 -2.53 15.15 11.44
C ASP A 99 -1.55 14.96 10.26
N PRO A 100 -0.59 15.89 10.07
CA PRO A 100 0.43 15.75 9.02
C PRO A 100 1.28 14.49 9.14
N LYS A 101 1.42 13.92 10.35
CA LYS A 101 2.14 12.66 10.56
C LYS A 101 1.42 11.49 9.91
N ASP A 102 0.10 11.48 9.91
CA ASP A 102 -0.71 10.45 9.27
C ASP A 102 -0.51 10.47 7.76
N ILE A 103 -0.45 11.66 7.16
CA ILE A 103 -0.15 11.83 5.73
C ILE A 103 1.23 11.28 5.40
N ALA A 104 2.25 11.60 6.21
CA ALA A 104 3.60 11.06 6.02
C ALA A 104 3.62 9.53 6.11
N ALA A 105 2.86 8.94 7.02
CA ALA A 105 2.72 7.49 7.16
C ALA A 105 2.09 6.86 5.91
N TYR A 106 1.04 7.45 5.35
CA TYR A 106 0.45 7.00 4.07
C TYR A 106 1.47 7.02 2.94
N TRP A 107 2.25 8.08 2.83
CA TRP A 107 3.27 8.22 1.79
C TRP A 107 4.35 7.17 1.92
N LEU A 108 4.82 6.91 3.13
CA LEU A 108 5.83 5.88 3.39
C LEU A 108 5.30 4.49 3.04
N GLY A 109 4.06 4.18 3.43
CA GLY A 109 3.42 2.92 3.10
C GLY A 109 3.24 2.74 1.59
N ALA A 110 2.77 3.77 0.91
CA ALA A 110 2.60 3.77 -0.54
C ALA A 110 3.94 3.60 -1.26
N GLY A 111 4.97 4.33 -0.82
CA GLY A 111 6.31 4.25 -1.39
C GLY A 111 6.94 2.87 -1.22
N LEU A 112 6.81 2.28 -0.04
CA LEU A 112 7.32 0.93 0.23
C LEU A 112 6.60 -0.12 -0.62
N ALA A 113 5.27 -0.09 -0.70
CA ALA A 113 4.50 -1.02 -1.52
C ALA A 113 4.89 -0.90 -3.00
N TYR A 114 5.07 0.31 -3.50
CA TYR A 114 5.52 0.54 -4.87
C TYR A 114 6.95 0.03 -5.10
N ALA A 115 7.85 0.25 -4.15
CA ALA A 115 9.23 -0.26 -4.22
C ALA A 115 9.24 -1.80 -4.27
N VAL A 116 8.42 -2.46 -3.47
CA VAL A 116 8.26 -3.93 -3.50
C VAL A 116 7.74 -4.38 -4.86
N HIS A 117 6.71 -3.71 -5.38
CA HIS A 117 6.17 -4.02 -6.71
C HIS A 117 7.25 -3.88 -7.79
N ARG A 118 7.98 -2.78 -7.81
CA ARG A 118 9.05 -2.54 -8.79
C ARG A 118 10.17 -3.56 -8.68
N ALA A 119 10.58 -3.91 -7.47
CA ALA A 119 11.69 -4.84 -7.26
C ALA A 119 11.35 -6.26 -7.71
N PHE A 120 10.14 -6.75 -7.42
CA PHE A 120 9.79 -8.15 -7.64
C PHE A 120 9.01 -8.40 -8.92
N VAL A 121 8.20 -7.47 -9.38
CA VAL A 121 7.39 -7.63 -10.59
C VAL A 121 8.15 -7.17 -11.83
N THR A 122 8.71 -5.97 -11.80
CA THR A 122 9.38 -5.37 -12.95
C THR A 122 10.65 -6.15 -13.33
N ASN A 123 11.47 -6.53 -12.37
CA ASN A 123 12.70 -7.30 -12.64
C ASN A 123 12.40 -8.64 -13.32
N SER A 124 11.29 -9.27 -12.98
CA SER A 124 10.91 -10.53 -13.61
C SER A 124 10.48 -10.37 -15.07
N LEU A 125 9.97 -9.20 -15.44
CA LEU A 125 9.64 -8.89 -16.84
C LEU A 125 10.91 -8.67 -17.65
N GLU A 126 11.89 -7.96 -17.10
CA GLU A 126 13.19 -7.75 -17.72
C GLU A 126 13.92 -9.08 -17.94
N GLU A 127 13.88 -9.98 -16.98
CA GLU A 127 14.45 -11.33 -17.11
C GLU A 127 13.78 -12.12 -18.24
N LYS A 128 12.44 -12.04 -18.36
CA LYS A 128 11.71 -12.73 -19.43
C LYS A 128 12.03 -12.16 -20.80
N ILE A 129 12.13 -10.85 -20.93
CA ILE A 129 12.49 -10.17 -22.18
C ILE A 129 13.91 -10.57 -22.58
N SER A 130 14.86 -10.53 -21.64
CA SER A 130 16.25 -10.96 -21.86
C SER A 130 16.36 -12.42 -22.30
N ALA A 131 15.55 -13.31 -21.73
CA ALA A 131 15.51 -14.71 -22.10
C ALA A 131 14.93 -14.95 -23.51
N GLN A 132 14.03 -14.08 -23.98
CA GLN A 132 13.45 -14.16 -25.33
C GLN A 132 14.40 -13.65 -26.43
N ASP A 133 15.35 -12.81 -26.11
CA ASP A 133 16.32 -12.24 -27.05
C ASP A 133 17.53 -13.18 -27.32
N ILE A 134 17.55 -14.35 -26.70
CA ILE A 134 18.51 -15.39 -26.92
C ILE A 134 17.93 -16.40 -27.92
#